data_b83483f6e93d74fcf43f7a8edd0093f4
#
_entry.id   b83483f6e93d74fcf43f7a8edd0093f4
#
_cell.length_a   1.000
_cell.length_b   1.000
_cell.length_c   1.000
_cell.angle_alpha   90.00
_cell.angle_beta   90.00
_cell.angle_gamma   90.00
#
_symmetry.space_group_name_H-M   'P 1'
#
loop_
_entity.id
_entity.type
_entity.pdbx_description
1 polymer ?
#
loop_
_entity_poly.entity_id
_entity_poly.type
_entity_poly.pdbx_seq_one_letter_code
_entity_poly.pdbx_strand_id
1 'polypeptide(L)'
;VGFFIASAHAQENVDIRIRTPAIQAIQSRMAERFQGTLAPLFDAGALGFGNDGLMVLRDPSKVPLAQRTAVNQAIAEENRDRNAVYREIAVANGRPE
;
A
#
# COMPACT_ATOMS: atom_id res chain seq x y z
N VAL A 1 -25.90 13.44 -10.21
CA VAL A 1 -25.86 12.85 -10.10
C VAL A 1 -25.65 12.13 -10.11
N GLY A 2 -25.60 12.14 -9.98
CA GLY A 2 -25.50 11.24 -9.98
C GLY A 2 -25.01 10.55 -9.76
N PHE A 3 -24.89 10.66 -9.45
CA PHE A 3 -24.60 9.82 -9.25
C PHE A 3 -24.47 9.16 -9.12
N PHE A 4 -24.56 9.26 -8.88
CA PHE A 4 -24.62 8.37 -8.57
C PHE A 4 -24.48 7.62 -8.50
N ILE A 5 -24.53 7.81 -8.59
CA ILE A 5 -24.58 6.96 -8.37
C ILE A 5 -24.33 6.25 -8.02
N ALA A 6 -24.31 6.35 -7.88
CA ALA A 6 -24.10 5.59 -7.54
C ALA A 6 -23.94 4.91 -7.03
N SER A 7 -23.96 4.96 -6.93
CA SER A 7 -23.88 4.26 -6.50
C SER A 7 -23.90 3.40 -6.03
N ALA A 8 -24.10 3.39 -6.36
CA ALA A 8 -24.21 2.63 -5.93
C ALA A 8 -23.82 1.75 -5.78
N HIS A 9 -23.51 1.45 -5.97
CA HIS A 9 -22.98 0.63 -5.52
C HIS A 9 -22.58 0.65 -4.51
N ALA A 10 -22.85 0.98 -4.60
CA ALA A 10 -22.18 1.39 -3.56
C ALA A 10 -22.45 0.96 -2.21
N GLN A 11 -23.42 0.62 -1.91
CA GLN A 11 -23.73 0.20 -0.69
C GLN A 11 -22.81 -0.71 -0.11
N GLU A 12 -22.28 -1.52 -0.82
CA GLU A 12 -21.22 -2.25 -0.31
C GLU A 12 -19.94 -1.57 -0.62
N ASN A 13 -19.98 -0.37 -1.01
CA ASN A 13 -18.80 0.40 -1.27
C ASN A 13 -18.07 0.71 -0.01
N VAL A 14 -16.79 0.46 -0.05
CA VAL A 14 -15.89 0.82 1.04
C VAL A 14 -15.42 2.25 0.82
N ASP A 15 -15.52 3.07 1.86
CA ASP A 15 -15.02 4.44 1.78
C ASP A 15 -13.52 4.42 2.03
N ILE A 16 -12.76 4.49 0.97
CA ILE A 16 -11.30 4.43 1.05
C ILE A 16 -10.70 5.77 1.47
N ARG A 17 -11.52 6.80 1.66
CA ARG A 17 -11.05 8.11 2.10
C ARG A 17 -11.05 8.26 3.61
N ILE A 18 -11.50 7.24 4.33
CA ILE A 18 -11.51 7.29 5.78
C ILE A 18 -10.09 7.45 6.29
N ARG A 19 -9.91 8.39 7.21
CA ARG A 19 -8.61 8.68 7.80
C ARG A 19 -8.71 8.68 9.31
N THR A 20 -8.47 7.52 9.89
CA THR A 20 -8.37 7.42 11.35
C THR A 20 -6.93 7.75 11.77
N PRO A 21 -6.69 8.08 13.05
CA PRO A 21 -5.32 8.26 13.51
C PRO A 21 -4.43 7.06 13.24
N ALA A 22 -4.98 5.85 13.35
CA ALA A 22 -4.20 4.64 13.06
C ALA A 22 -3.78 4.60 11.60
N ILE A 23 -4.70 4.90 10.67
CA ILE A 23 -4.39 4.93 9.25
C ILE A 23 -3.36 6.01 8.96
N GLN A 24 -3.51 7.19 9.54
CA GLN A 24 -2.58 8.28 9.30
C GLN A 24 -1.17 7.94 9.76
N ALA A 25 -1.04 7.30 10.91
CA ALA A 25 0.27 6.90 11.43
C ALA A 25 0.93 5.89 10.50
N ILE A 26 0.17 4.92 9.99
CA ILE A 26 0.69 3.92 9.08
C ILE A 26 1.12 4.58 7.77
N GLN A 27 0.29 5.45 7.23
CA GLN A 27 0.58 6.13 5.97
C GLN A 27 1.82 7.02 6.07
N SER A 28 2.05 7.63 7.23
CA SER A 28 3.26 8.44 7.43
C SER A 28 4.51 7.56 7.35
N ARG A 29 4.50 6.38 7.98
CA ARG A 29 5.61 5.45 7.89
C ARG A 29 5.84 5.01 6.44
N MET A 30 4.75 4.73 5.73
CA MET A 30 4.84 4.29 4.34
C MET A 30 5.45 5.38 3.46
N ALA A 31 5.06 6.63 3.68
CA ALA A 31 5.59 7.74 2.90
C ALA A 31 7.09 7.91 3.13
N GLU A 32 7.54 7.82 4.37
CA GLU A 32 8.96 7.93 4.68
C GLU A 32 9.76 6.81 4.03
N ARG A 33 9.24 5.59 4.13
CA ARG A 33 9.89 4.44 3.52
C ARG A 33 9.96 4.58 2.01
N PHE A 34 8.88 5.04 1.41
CA PHE A 34 8.83 5.20 -0.03
C PHE A 34 9.86 6.23 -0.50
N GLN A 35 9.85 7.41 0.12
CA GLN A 35 10.78 8.47 -0.27
C GLN A 35 12.23 8.09 -0.04
N GLY A 36 12.51 7.39 1.07
CA GLY A 36 13.89 7.07 1.43
C GLY A 36 14.47 5.86 0.72
N THR A 37 13.65 4.87 0.41
CA THR A 37 14.16 3.58 -0.06
C THR A 37 13.53 3.11 -1.36
N LEU A 38 12.22 3.22 -1.49
CA LEU A 38 11.50 2.51 -2.54
C LEU A 38 11.36 3.30 -3.84
N ALA A 39 11.23 4.63 -3.76
CA ALA A 39 10.97 5.43 -4.95
C ALA A 39 12.05 5.26 -6.03
N PRO A 40 13.35 5.32 -5.70
CA PRO A 40 14.36 5.13 -6.74
C PRO A 40 14.29 3.78 -7.42
N LEU A 41 13.88 2.75 -6.67
CA LEU A 41 13.76 1.40 -7.21
C LEU A 41 12.54 1.27 -8.11
N PHE A 42 11.45 1.95 -7.76
CA PHE A 42 10.31 2.06 -8.65
C PHE A 42 10.68 2.73 -9.96
N ASP A 43 11.38 3.86 -9.86
CA ASP A 43 11.80 4.60 -11.05
C ASP A 43 12.70 3.77 -11.95
N ALA A 44 13.52 2.91 -11.35
CA ALA A 44 14.42 2.04 -12.10
C ALA A 44 13.71 0.80 -12.66
N GLY A 45 12.45 0.57 -12.29
CA GLY A 45 11.72 -0.59 -12.75
C GLY A 45 11.97 -1.85 -11.96
N ALA A 46 12.62 -1.74 -10.80
CA ALA A 46 12.90 -2.91 -9.97
C ALA A 46 11.68 -3.39 -9.19
N LEU A 47 10.73 -2.49 -8.92
CA LEU A 47 9.57 -2.77 -8.09
C LEU A 47 8.27 -2.54 -8.86
N GLY A 48 7.22 -3.20 -8.44
CA GLY A 48 5.88 -3.00 -8.98
C GLY A 48 4.84 -3.51 -8.00
N PHE A 49 3.59 -3.55 -8.45
CA PHE A 49 2.50 -4.05 -7.61
C PHE A 49 1.90 -5.31 -8.23
N GLY A 50 1.51 -6.24 -7.37
CA GLY A 50 0.77 -7.42 -7.79
C GLY A 50 -0.71 -7.14 -7.86
N ASN A 51 -1.47 -8.15 -8.28
CA ASN A 51 -2.92 -8.04 -8.40
C ASN A 51 -3.60 -7.83 -7.05
N ASP A 52 -2.95 -8.21 -5.98
CA ASP A 52 -3.47 -8.06 -4.62
C ASP A 52 -3.16 -6.69 -4.02
N GLY A 53 -2.53 -5.80 -4.79
CA GLY A 53 -2.18 -4.48 -4.31
C GLY A 53 -0.94 -4.44 -3.44
N LEU A 54 -0.23 -5.55 -3.34
CA LEU A 54 1.00 -5.60 -2.56
C LEU A 54 2.22 -5.36 -3.46
N MET A 55 3.29 -4.87 -2.85
CA MET A 55 4.50 -4.55 -3.58
C MET A 55 5.30 -5.82 -3.86
N VAL A 56 5.89 -5.90 -5.05
CA VAL A 56 6.69 -7.05 -5.45
C VAL A 56 8.01 -6.57 -6.04
N LEU A 57 9.05 -7.37 -5.86
CA LEU A 57 10.35 -7.16 -6.48
C LEU A 57 10.30 -7.79 -7.88
N ARG A 58 10.21 -6.95 -8.89
CA ARG A 58 10.04 -7.43 -10.27
C ARG A 58 11.34 -7.77 -10.94
N ASP A 59 12.39 -7.01 -10.65
CA ASP A 59 13.69 -7.22 -11.30
C ASP A 59 14.80 -7.10 -10.26
N PRO A 60 15.16 -8.23 -9.63
CA PRO A 60 16.22 -8.20 -8.61
C PRO A 60 17.57 -7.72 -9.14
N SER A 61 17.81 -7.87 -10.44
CA SER A 61 19.10 -7.47 -11.02
C SER A 61 19.32 -5.97 -10.95
N LYS A 62 18.24 -5.20 -10.74
CA LYS A 62 18.34 -3.75 -10.63
C LYS A 62 18.56 -3.27 -9.20
N VAL A 63 18.68 -4.20 -8.25
CA VAL A 63 18.98 -3.88 -6.86
C VAL A 63 20.42 -4.27 -6.59
N PRO A 64 21.27 -3.31 -6.19
CA PRO A 64 22.66 -3.67 -5.86
C PRO A 64 22.70 -4.78 -4.81
N LEU A 65 23.63 -5.71 -4.98
CA LEU A 65 23.69 -6.89 -4.14
C LEU A 65 23.77 -6.51 -2.66
N ALA A 66 24.54 -5.49 -2.33
CA ALA A 66 24.73 -5.08 -0.94
C ALA A 66 23.44 -4.53 -0.33
N GLN A 67 22.44 -4.17 -1.14
CA GLN A 67 21.21 -3.57 -0.67
C GLN A 67 20.03 -4.55 -0.67
N ARG A 68 20.21 -5.77 -1.17
CA ARG A 68 19.10 -6.69 -1.37
C ARG A 68 18.39 -7.07 -0.09
N THR A 69 19.13 -7.32 0.98
CA THR A 69 18.50 -7.66 2.26
C THR A 69 17.65 -6.51 2.77
N ALA A 70 18.19 -5.29 2.73
CA ALA A 70 17.46 -4.11 3.20
C ALA A 70 16.22 -3.85 2.34
N VAL A 71 16.33 -4.05 1.02
CA VAL A 71 15.21 -3.84 0.11
C VAL A 71 14.12 -4.89 0.35
N ASN A 72 14.50 -6.15 0.51
CA ASN A 72 13.53 -7.19 0.81
C ASN A 72 12.80 -6.92 2.12
N GLN A 73 13.53 -6.43 3.12
CA GLN A 73 12.92 -6.08 4.38
C GLN A 73 11.96 -4.90 4.24
N ALA A 74 12.35 -3.89 3.45
CA ALA A 74 11.49 -2.73 3.21
C ALA A 74 10.21 -3.14 2.50
N ILE A 75 10.28 -4.06 1.53
CA ILE A 75 9.12 -4.58 0.84
C ILE A 75 8.20 -5.31 1.81
N ALA A 76 8.78 -6.13 2.68
CA ALA A 76 7.97 -6.87 3.65
C ALA A 76 7.25 -5.92 4.62
N GLU A 77 7.93 -4.87 5.07
CA GLU A 77 7.33 -3.88 5.94
C GLU A 77 6.26 -3.08 5.21
N GLU A 78 6.52 -2.74 3.96
CA GLU A 78 5.55 -2.03 3.14
C GLU A 78 4.27 -2.85 3.00
N ASN A 79 4.41 -4.14 2.71
CA ASN A 79 3.23 -4.99 2.53
C ASN A 79 2.48 -5.22 3.82
N ARG A 80 3.20 -5.31 4.94
CA ARG A 80 2.54 -5.39 6.25
C ARG A 80 1.72 -4.15 6.52
N ASP A 81 2.27 -2.97 6.22
CA ASP A 81 1.56 -1.71 6.43
C ASP A 81 0.37 -1.58 5.48
N ARG A 82 0.52 -2.02 4.21
CA ARG A 82 -0.59 -1.99 3.26
C ARG A 82 -1.74 -2.85 3.75
N ASN A 83 -1.45 -4.05 4.21
CA ASN A 83 -2.49 -4.92 4.75
C ASN A 83 -3.13 -4.32 6.00
N ALA A 84 -2.35 -3.64 6.84
CA ALA A 84 -2.90 -2.98 8.01
C ALA A 84 -3.84 -1.85 7.63
N VAL A 85 -3.50 -1.06 6.60
CA VAL A 85 -4.38 0.00 6.11
C VAL A 85 -5.67 -0.60 5.57
N TYR A 86 -5.57 -1.67 4.76
CA TYR A 86 -6.78 -2.31 4.20
C TYR A 86 -7.68 -2.81 5.32
N ARG A 87 -7.09 -3.40 6.36
CA ARG A 87 -7.85 -3.89 7.50
C ARG A 87 -8.53 -2.75 8.26
N GLU A 88 -7.80 -1.65 8.49
CA GLU A 88 -8.36 -0.51 9.19
C GLU A 88 -9.51 0.13 8.42
N ILE A 89 -9.38 0.20 7.10
CA ILE A 89 -10.45 0.71 6.25
C ILE A 89 -11.67 -0.20 6.34
N ALA A 90 -11.46 -1.51 6.31
CA ALA A 90 -12.57 -2.46 6.42
C ALA A 90 -13.28 -2.32 7.75
N VAL A 91 -12.52 -2.22 8.85
CA VAL A 91 -13.10 -2.06 10.17
C VAL A 91 -13.88 -0.76 10.27
N ALA A 92 -13.33 0.33 9.73
CA ALA A 92 -13.99 1.65 9.79
C ALA A 92 -15.28 1.65 8.99
N ASN A 93 -15.40 0.77 8.00
CA ASN A 93 -16.63 0.61 7.21
C ASN A 93 -17.57 -0.45 7.77
N GLY A 94 -17.24 -1.01 8.94
CA GLY A 94 -18.07 -2.03 9.57
C GLY A 94 -18.02 -3.37 8.87
N ARG A 95 -16.95 -3.65 8.14
CA ARG A 95 -16.83 -4.90 7.40
C ARG A 95 -15.85 -5.84 8.11
N PRO A 96 -16.04 -7.16 7.98
CA PRO A 96 -15.05 -8.09 8.49
C PRO A 96 -13.77 -7.98 7.68
N GLU A 97 -12.70 -8.39 8.31
CA GLU A 97 -11.38 -8.33 7.67
C GLU A 97 -11.27 -9.27 6.47
#